data_101877ab109d96ab520dd3d42d89834a
#
_entry.id   101877ab109d96ab520dd3d42d89834a
#
_cell.length_a   1.000
_cell.length_b   1.000
_cell.length_c   1.000
_cell.angle_alpha   90.00
_cell.angle_beta   90.00
_cell.angle_gamma   90.00
#
_symmetry.space_group_name_H-M   'P 1'
#
loop_
_entity.id
_entity.type
_entity.pdbx_description
1 polymer ?
#
loop_
_entity_poly.entity_id
_entity_poly.type
_entity_poly.pdbx_seq_one_letter_code
_entity_poly.pdbx_strand_id
1 'polypeptide(L)'
;MIKSKDENDLIVALDVGTSKIVVIVAELLPDGVLKIIGLGQHVSKGLKKGVVVNIESTMQAIQRAVEEAELMADCKIKDVYTGIAGSHIKSLNSHGMVKIKDSEVSQMDIDRVIETAQAITLPPDQQVLHILTQEYVVDQQHDIIEPIGMSGMKLEVKVHIITGAVAAAQNIIKCIKRCGLDVTELVLQPLASAEAVLTKDE
;
A
#
# COMPACT_ATOMS: atom_id res chain seq x y z
N MET A 1 4.14 32.65 -19.44
CA MET A 1 3.36 31.44 -19.68
C MET A 1 3.86 30.39 -18.69
N ILE A 2 3.14 30.20 -17.59
CA ILE A 2 3.43 29.15 -16.61
C ILE A 2 2.91 27.86 -17.26
N LYS A 3 3.81 26.90 -17.57
CA LYS A 3 3.40 25.56 -18.00
C LYS A 3 2.52 24.99 -16.88
N SER A 4 1.29 24.59 -17.21
CA SER A 4 0.50 23.72 -16.34
C SER A 4 1.37 22.49 -16.08
N LYS A 5 1.62 22.19 -14.79
CA LYS A 5 2.25 20.93 -14.39
C LYS A 5 1.39 19.80 -14.95
N ASP A 6 2.02 18.87 -15.66
CA ASP A 6 1.30 17.69 -16.12
C ASP A 6 0.80 16.94 -14.88
N GLU A 7 -0.51 16.76 -14.78
CA GLU A 7 -1.17 16.06 -13.64
C GLU A 7 -0.67 14.62 -13.47
N ASN A 8 0.02 14.07 -14.47
CA ASN A 8 0.51 12.69 -14.51
C ASN A 8 1.78 12.43 -13.68
N ASP A 9 2.47 13.48 -13.19
CA ASP A 9 3.72 13.33 -12.44
C ASP A 9 3.56 13.56 -10.93
N LEU A 10 2.32 13.75 -10.47
CA LEU A 10 2.04 13.99 -9.06
C LEU A 10 1.73 12.68 -8.32
N ILE A 11 2.39 12.47 -7.20
CA ILE A 11 2.08 11.39 -6.25
C ILE A 11 1.56 12.04 -4.98
N VAL A 12 0.35 11.65 -4.58
CA VAL A 12 -0.30 12.20 -3.38
C VAL A 12 -0.52 11.10 -2.36
N ALA A 13 0.05 11.28 -1.17
CA ALA A 13 -0.15 10.40 -0.03
C ALA A 13 -1.09 11.04 1.00
N LEU A 14 -2.11 10.31 1.42
CA LEU A 14 -3.08 10.69 2.44
C LEU A 14 -2.96 9.73 3.64
N ASP A 15 -2.43 10.21 4.74
CA ASP A 15 -2.41 9.47 6.01
C ASP A 15 -3.62 9.85 6.87
N VAL A 16 -4.54 8.89 7.04
CA VAL A 16 -5.76 9.05 7.84
C VAL A 16 -5.50 8.49 9.25
N GLY A 17 -4.82 9.27 10.07
CA GLY A 17 -4.43 8.89 11.42
C GLY A 17 -5.47 9.21 12.51
N THR A 18 -5.32 8.60 13.68
CA THR A 18 -6.22 8.81 14.84
C THR A 18 -6.07 10.22 15.44
N SER A 19 -4.87 10.78 15.43
CA SER A 19 -4.57 12.09 16.01
C SER A 19 -4.60 13.22 14.99
N LYS A 20 -4.11 12.95 13.80
CA LYS A 20 -4.01 13.90 12.70
C LYS A 20 -4.26 13.21 11.36
N ILE A 21 -4.70 13.99 10.39
CA ILE A 21 -4.71 13.64 8.97
C ILE A 21 -3.63 14.45 8.29
N VAL A 22 -2.84 13.81 7.45
CA VAL A 22 -1.72 14.44 6.73
C VAL A 22 -1.86 14.12 5.25
N VAL A 23 -1.68 15.13 4.41
CA VAL A 23 -1.61 15.02 2.96
C VAL A 23 -0.24 15.51 2.51
N ILE A 24 0.46 14.71 1.73
CA ILE A 24 1.74 15.07 1.11
C ILE A 24 1.56 15.00 -0.40
N VAL A 25 1.93 16.08 -1.08
CA VAL A 25 1.98 16.14 -2.54
C VAL A 25 3.44 16.16 -2.96
N ALA A 26 3.82 15.20 -3.79
CA ALA A 26 5.16 15.09 -4.34
C ALA A 26 5.12 15.09 -5.87
N GLU A 27 6.13 15.67 -6.48
CA GLU A 27 6.41 15.63 -7.91
C GLU A 27 7.49 14.58 -8.17
N LEU A 28 7.22 13.63 -9.07
CA LEU A 28 8.21 12.67 -9.51
C LEU A 28 9.10 13.32 -10.56
N LEU A 29 10.38 13.53 -10.24
CA LEU A 29 11.35 14.11 -11.14
C LEU A 29 11.86 13.06 -12.15
N PRO A 30 12.40 13.50 -13.33
CA PRO A 30 12.90 12.57 -14.35
C PRO A 30 14.02 11.65 -13.91
N ASP A 31 14.73 12.00 -12.85
CA ASP A 31 15.78 11.18 -12.21
C ASP A 31 15.22 10.17 -11.20
N GLY A 32 13.90 10.08 -11.05
CA GLY A 32 13.22 9.19 -10.12
C GLY A 32 13.13 9.71 -8.68
N VAL A 33 13.59 10.94 -8.41
CA VAL A 33 13.52 11.55 -7.09
C VAL A 33 12.13 12.15 -6.83
N LEU A 34 11.57 11.90 -5.66
CA LEU A 34 10.33 12.54 -5.19
C LEU A 34 10.63 13.88 -4.54
N LYS A 35 10.12 14.95 -5.13
CA LYS A 35 10.20 16.30 -4.58
C LYS A 35 8.89 16.68 -3.91
N ILE A 36 8.89 16.85 -2.59
CA ILE A 36 7.71 17.33 -1.86
C ILE A 36 7.44 18.78 -2.24
N ILE A 37 6.22 19.07 -2.71
CA ILE A 37 5.76 20.38 -3.17
C ILE A 37 4.56 20.90 -2.38
N GLY A 38 3.87 20.04 -1.64
CA GLY A 38 2.73 20.41 -0.81
C GLY A 38 2.59 19.54 0.44
N LEU A 39 2.15 20.16 1.50
CA LEU A 39 1.85 19.50 2.77
C LEU A 39 0.58 20.13 3.35
N GLY A 40 -0.38 19.30 3.73
CA GLY A 40 -1.57 19.72 4.48
C GLY A 40 -1.76 18.85 5.71
N GLN A 41 -2.16 19.45 6.82
CA GLN A 41 -2.36 18.72 8.06
C GLN A 41 -3.58 19.24 8.82
N HIS A 42 -4.41 18.32 9.33
CA HIS A 42 -5.53 18.69 10.18
C HIS A 42 -5.72 17.70 11.35
N VAL A 43 -6.23 18.21 12.47
CA VAL A 43 -6.54 17.37 13.64
C VAL A 43 -7.64 16.38 13.29
N SER A 44 -7.40 15.11 13.55
CA SER A 44 -8.40 14.03 13.36
C SER A 44 -9.34 13.94 14.56
N LYS A 45 -10.64 13.86 14.29
CA LYS A 45 -11.69 13.73 15.33
C LYS A 45 -12.65 12.56 15.05
N GLY A 46 -12.53 11.91 13.92
CA GLY A 46 -13.46 10.86 13.46
C GLY A 46 -12.93 9.44 13.57
N LEU A 47 -11.70 9.24 14.09
CA LEU A 47 -11.05 7.93 14.22
C LEU A 47 -10.78 7.56 15.67
N LYS A 48 -10.85 6.25 15.95
CA LYS A 48 -10.42 5.65 17.22
C LYS A 48 -9.64 4.37 16.93
N LYS A 49 -8.37 4.33 17.38
CA LYS A 49 -7.47 3.18 17.18
C LYS A 49 -7.39 2.72 15.71
N GLY A 50 -7.29 3.68 14.79
CA GLY A 50 -7.20 3.41 13.34
C GLY A 50 -8.51 3.06 12.64
N VAL A 51 -9.65 3.08 13.36
CA VAL A 51 -10.97 2.77 12.78
C VAL A 51 -11.83 4.04 12.74
N VAL A 52 -12.51 4.27 11.62
CA VAL A 52 -13.45 5.38 11.45
C VAL A 52 -14.68 5.12 12.33
N VAL A 53 -14.93 6.00 13.27
CA VAL A 53 -16.10 5.97 14.18
C VAL A 53 -17.09 7.10 13.88
N ASN A 54 -16.68 8.11 13.12
CA ASN A 54 -17.54 9.19 12.64
C ASN A 54 -17.12 9.62 11.24
N ILE A 55 -17.91 9.26 10.24
CA ILE A 55 -17.62 9.52 8.83
C ILE A 55 -17.57 11.03 8.56
N GLU A 56 -18.54 11.79 9.04
CA GLU A 56 -18.66 13.24 8.77
C GLU A 56 -17.44 14.02 9.31
N SER A 57 -17.07 13.76 10.57
CA SER A 57 -15.89 14.39 11.17
C SER A 57 -14.59 14.01 10.46
N THR A 58 -14.50 12.77 9.98
CA THR A 58 -13.33 12.30 9.21
C THR A 58 -13.26 13.00 7.86
N MET A 59 -14.38 13.10 7.15
CA MET A 59 -14.47 13.81 5.86
C MET A 59 -14.05 15.28 6.00
N GLN A 60 -14.59 16.00 6.98
CA GLN A 60 -14.24 17.40 7.22
C GLN A 60 -12.73 17.57 7.48
N ALA A 61 -12.14 16.66 8.25
CA ALA A 61 -10.71 16.71 8.53
C ALA A 61 -9.87 16.37 7.28
N ILE A 62 -10.30 15.43 6.44
CA ILE A 62 -9.66 15.12 5.15
C ILE A 62 -9.73 16.34 4.24
N GLN A 63 -10.91 16.94 4.06
CA GLN A 63 -11.07 18.13 3.20
C GLN A 63 -10.16 19.26 3.60
N ARG A 64 -10.02 19.55 4.90
CA ARG A 64 -9.14 20.61 5.39
C ARG A 64 -7.68 20.34 5.08
N ALA A 65 -7.22 19.11 5.30
CA ALA A 65 -5.83 18.74 4.98
C ALA A 65 -5.56 18.77 3.47
N VAL A 66 -6.53 18.35 2.65
CA VAL A 66 -6.42 18.39 1.19
C VAL A 66 -6.39 19.85 0.69
N GLU A 67 -7.30 20.70 1.14
CA GLU A 67 -7.34 22.13 0.77
C GLU A 67 -6.00 22.82 1.07
N GLU A 68 -5.39 22.53 2.23
CA GLU A 68 -4.10 23.10 2.61
C GLU A 68 -2.96 22.61 1.71
N ALA A 69 -2.94 21.30 1.40
CA ALA A 69 -1.93 20.72 0.52
C ALA A 69 -2.07 21.23 -0.93
N GLU A 70 -3.29 21.34 -1.46
CA GLU A 70 -3.58 21.89 -2.78
C GLU A 70 -3.11 23.35 -2.90
N LEU A 71 -3.36 24.15 -1.84
CA LEU A 71 -2.97 25.54 -1.81
C LEU A 71 -1.44 25.72 -1.84
N MET A 72 -0.71 24.85 -1.11
CA MET A 72 0.74 24.89 -1.07
C MET A 72 1.36 24.38 -2.38
N ALA A 73 0.81 23.32 -2.96
CA ALA A 73 1.32 22.71 -4.18
C ALA A 73 0.89 23.43 -5.47
N ASP A 74 -0.08 24.35 -5.39
CA ASP A 74 -0.74 25.01 -6.53
C ASP A 74 -1.27 23.97 -7.55
N CYS A 75 -2.00 22.97 -7.06
CA CYS A 75 -2.56 21.89 -7.86
C CYS A 75 -3.96 21.49 -7.39
N LYS A 76 -4.62 20.62 -8.16
CA LYS A 76 -5.83 19.91 -7.74
C LYS A 76 -5.54 18.43 -7.55
N ILE A 77 -5.94 17.90 -6.41
CA ILE A 77 -5.77 16.49 -6.06
C ILE A 77 -7.01 15.71 -6.53
N LYS A 78 -6.77 14.63 -7.27
CA LYS A 78 -7.85 13.72 -7.74
C LYS A 78 -7.70 12.34 -7.14
N ASP A 79 -6.48 11.82 -7.11
CA ASP A 79 -6.15 10.47 -6.70
C ASP A 79 -5.17 10.50 -5.52
N VAL A 80 -5.34 9.54 -4.60
CA VAL A 80 -4.48 9.44 -3.42
C VAL A 80 -4.09 7.99 -3.13
N TYR A 81 -2.85 7.79 -2.71
CA TYR A 81 -2.43 6.61 -1.95
C TYR A 81 -2.82 6.85 -0.50
N THR A 82 -3.52 5.91 0.13
CA THR A 82 -3.97 6.11 1.50
C THR A 82 -3.50 5.01 2.44
N GLY A 83 -3.17 5.42 3.66
CA GLY A 83 -2.70 4.52 4.70
C GLY A 83 -3.84 3.82 5.47
N ILE A 84 -3.61 2.58 5.87
CA ILE A 84 -4.46 1.84 6.82
C ILE A 84 -3.62 1.28 7.95
N ALA A 85 -4.12 1.41 9.19
CA ALA A 85 -3.56 0.78 10.38
C ALA A 85 -4.67 0.52 11.40
N GLY A 86 -4.36 -0.23 12.43
CA GLY A 86 -5.29 -0.47 13.55
C GLY A 86 -5.28 -1.91 14.03
N SER A 87 -6.00 -2.16 15.12
CA SER A 87 -6.06 -3.48 15.77
C SER A 87 -6.78 -4.57 14.95
N HIS A 88 -7.40 -4.19 13.84
CA HIS A 88 -8.07 -5.09 12.89
C HIS A 88 -7.12 -5.67 11.83
N ILE A 89 -5.89 -5.19 11.79
CA ILE A 89 -4.83 -5.75 10.95
C ILE A 89 -4.35 -7.06 11.56
N LYS A 90 -4.29 -8.09 10.75
CA LYS A 90 -3.77 -9.41 11.10
C LYS A 90 -2.78 -9.85 10.05
N SER A 91 -1.97 -10.84 10.39
CA SER A 91 -1.05 -11.45 9.44
C SER A 91 -0.94 -12.94 9.65
N LEU A 92 -0.54 -13.64 8.62
CA LEU A 92 -0.25 -15.06 8.66
C LEU A 92 0.82 -15.39 7.61
N ASN A 93 1.59 -16.44 7.88
CA ASN A 93 2.53 -16.97 6.90
C ASN A 93 1.82 -18.03 6.06
N SER A 94 2.11 -18.04 4.77
CA SER A 94 1.64 -19.03 3.83
C SER A 94 2.80 -19.52 2.95
N HIS A 95 2.58 -20.64 2.32
CA HIS A 95 3.55 -21.32 1.49
C HIS A 95 2.87 -21.80 0.20
N GLY A 96 3.51 -21.52 -0.93
CA GLY A 96 3.09 -22.01 -2.24
C GLY A 96 4.16 -22.91 -2.85
N MET A 97 3.73 -23.82 -3.73
CA MET A 97 4.62 -24.71 -4.45
C MET A 97 4.05 -24.99 -5.85
N VAL A 98 4.93 -24.92 -6.87
CA VAL A 98 4.61 -25.27 -8.25
C VAL A 98 5.74 -26.07 -8.89
N LYS A 99 5.41 -26.86 -9.89
CA LYS A 99 6.39 -27.49 -10.78
C LYS A 99 6.88 -26.47 -11.81
N ILE A 100 8.18 -26.36 -12.00
CA ILE A 100 8.81 -25.56 -13.06
C ILE A 100 8.60 -26.26 -14.40
N LYS A 101 8.10 -25.53 -15.43
CA LYS A 101 7.70 -26.15 -16.71
C LYS A 101 8.89 -26.47 -17.61
N ASP A 102 9.81 -25.54 -17.76
CA ASP A 102 10.90 -25.60 -18.75
C ASP A 102 12.27 -25.82 -18.12
N SER A 103 12.31 -26.45 -16.93
CA SER A 103 13.53 -26.71 -16.13
C SER A 103 14.31 -25.44 -15.73
N GLU A 104 13.75 -24.26 -15.99
CA GLU A 104 14.28 -22.95 -15.62
C GLU A 104 13.13 -22.08 -15.13
N VAL A 105 13.35 -21.38 -14.02
CA VAL A 105 12.31 -20.52 -13.40
C VAL A 105 12.03 -19.31 -14.27
N SER A 106 10.79 -19.17 -14.68
CA SER A 106 10.25 -18.03 -15.43
C SER A 106 9.40 -17.11 -14.55
N GLN A 107 9.09 -15.90 -15.04
CA GLN A 107 8.15 -15.00 -14.37
C GLN A 107 6.77 -15.67 -14.18
N MET A 108 6.32 -16.48 -15.15
CA MET A 108 5.06 -17.21 -15.05
C MET A 108 5.05 -18.24 -13.90
N ASP A 109 6.21 -18.82 -13.57
CA ASP A 109 6.31 -19.75 -12.45
C ASP A 109 6.24 -19.00 -11.12
N ILE A 110 6.85 -17.79 -11.04
CA ILE A 110 6.73 -16.89 -9.89
C ILE A 110 5.28 -16.48 -9.68
N ASP A 111 4.60 -16.01 -10.70
CA ASP A 111 3.20 -15.58 -10.60
C ASP A 111 2.31 -16.74 -10.11
N ARG A 112 2.49 -17.95 -10.65
CA ARG A 112 1.75 -19.14 -10.23
C ARG A 112 2.05 -19.58 -8.79
N VAL A 113 3.31 -19.53 -8.36
CA VAL A 113 3.67 -19.96 -7.00
C VAL A 113 3.14 -18.98 -5.96
N ILE A 114 3.14 -17.68 -6.27
CA ILE A 114 2.52 -16.65 -5.42
C ILE A 114 1.00 -16.84 -5.38
N GLU A 115 0.34 -17.08 -6.53
CA GLU A 115 -1.10 -17.37 -6.58
C GLU A 115 -1.44 -18.60 -5.74
N THR A 116 -0.63 -19.66 -5.80
CA THR A 116 -0.81 -20.85 -4.96
C THR A 116 -0.68 -20.53 -3.46
N ALA A 117 0.29 -19.68 -3.08
CA ALA A 117 0.46 -19.26 -1.70
C ALA A 117 -0.70 -18.37 -1.19
N GLN A 118 -1.37 -17.65 -2.09
CA GLN A 118 -2.53 -16.81 -1.80
C GLN A 118 -3.85 -17.59 -1.67
N ALA A 119 -3.90 -18.82 -2.15
CA ALA A 119 -5.11 -19.66 -2.15
C ALA A 119 -5.48 -20.15 -0.74
N ILE A 120 -5.56 -19.20 0.20
CA ILE A 120 -5.93 -19.43 1.60
C ILE A 120 -7.39 -19.07 1.83
N THR A 121 -8.04 -19.79 2.75
CA THR A 121 -9.40 -19.43 3.17
C THR A 121 -9.34 -18.33 4.22
N LEU A 122 -9.82 -17.14 3.87
CA LEU A 122 -9.96 -16.02 4.79
C LEU A 122 -11.38 -15.98 5.38
N PRO A 123 -11.54 -15.48 6.62
CA PRO A 123 -12.85 -15.10 7.14
C PRO A 123 -13.53 -14.07 6.21
N PRO A 124 -14.87 -14.10 6.06
CA PRO A 124 -15.58 -13.23 5.12
C PRO A 124 -15.50 -11.72 5.47
N ASP A 125 -15.11 -11.40 6.69
CA ASP A 125 -14.91 -10.04 7.18
C ASP A 125 -13.46 -9.52 6.98
N GLN A 126 -12.56 -10.35 6.39
CA GLN A 126 -11.17 -10.02 6.14
C GLN A 126 -10.86 -9.97 4.64
N GLN A 127 -9.95 -9.08 4.27
CA GLN A 127 -9.38 -9.00 2.92
C GLN A 127 -7.86 -8.93 2.98
N VAL A 128 -7.20 -9.43 1.94
CA VAL A 128 -5.75 -9.26 1.79
C VAL A 128 -5.45 -7.78 1.50
N LEU A 129 -4.47 -7.25 2.22
CA LEU A 129 -3.93 -5.91 2.00
C LEU A 129 -2.57 -5.98 1.29
N HIS A 130 -1.67 -6.83 1.79
CA HIS A 130 -0.35 -7.02 1.21
C HIS A 130 0.08 -8.49 1.26
N ILE A 131 0.93 -8.87 0.30
CA ILE A 131 1.62 -10.14 0.25
C ILE A 131 3.11 -9.85 0.11
N LEU A 132 3.85 -10.20 1.15
CA LEU A 132 5.28 -9.96 1.21
C LEU A 132 6.02 -11.28 1.03
N THR A 133 6.73 -11.42 -0.07
CA THR A 133 7.61 -12.56 -0.30
C THR A 133 8.77 -12.51 0.67
N GLN A 134 8.99 -13.60 1.40
CA GLN A 134 10.09 -13.73 2.35
C GLN A 134 11.29 -14.42 1.72
N GLU A 135 11.07 -15.55 1.06
CA GLU A 135 12.10 -16.30 0.34
C GLU A 135 11.48 -17.17 -0.74
N TYR A 136 12.28 -17.51 -1.74
CA TYR A 136 12.00 -18.60 -2.67
C TYR A 136 12.90 -19.80 -2.35
N VAL A 137 12.42 -20.99 -2.73
CA VAL A 137 13.16 -22.25 -2.64
C VAL A 137 13.09 -22.94 -3.99
N VAL A 138 14.24 -23.24 -4.58
CA VAL A 138 14.32 -24.03 -5.83
C VAL A 138 14.88 -25.40 -5.47
N ASP A 139 14.07 -26.45 -5.63
CA ASP A 139 14.36 -27.82 -5.19
C ASP A 139 14.68 -27.91 -3.69
N GLN A 140 15.96 -27.85 -3.31
CA GLN A 140 16.43 -27.88 -1.92
C GLN A 140 17.26 -26.65 -1.54
N GLN A 141 17.39 -25.69 -2.45
CA GLN A 141 18.16 -24.46 -2.21
C GLN A 141 17.21 -23.39 -1.63
N HIS A 142 17.50 -22.98 -0.41
CA HIS A 142 16.77 -21.98 0.36
C HIS A 142 17.36 -20.57 0.22
N ASP A 143 16.70 -19.60 0.84
CA ASP A 143 17.15 -18.20 0.96
C ASP A 143 17.38 -17.50 -0.40
N ILE A 144 16.60 -17.90 -1.43
CA ILE A 144 16.67 -17.28 -2.74
C ILE A 144 15.77 -16.04 -2.75
N ILE A 145 16.33 -14.90 -3.16
CA ILE A 145 15.62 -13.63 -3.31
C ILE A 145 15.12 -13.48 -4.75
N GLU A 146 15.94 -13.82 -5.72
CA GLU A 146 15.68 -13.68 -7.15
C GLU A 146 15.85 -15.02 -7.87
N PRO A 147 14.76 -15.81 -8.04
CA PRO A 147 14.84 -17.15 -8.61
C PRO A 147 14.81 -17.21 -10.14
N ILE A 148 14.51 -16.09 -10.85
CA ILE A 148 14.39 -16.06 -12.32
C ILE A 148 15.69 -16.54 -12.96
N GLY A 149 15.58 -17.47 -13.93
CA GLY A 149 16.72 -18.04 -14.65
C GLY A 149 17.43 -19.19 -13.90
N MET A 150 17.02 -19.51 -12.68
CA MET A 150 17.58 -20.65 -11.96
C MET A 150 17.01 -21.96 -12.51
N SER A 151 17.90 -22.95 -12.70
CA SER A 151 17.49 -24.28 -13.12
C SER A 151 16.97 -25.10 -11.95
N GLY A 152 15.85 -25.81 -12.16
CA GLY A 152 15.22 -26.64 -11.16
C GLY A 152 13.94 -27.31 -11.64
N MET A 153 13.38 -28.16 -10.80
CA MET A 153 12.12 -28.87 -11.07
C MET A 153 10.94 -28.34 -10.27
N LYS A 154 11.22 -27.77 -9.09
CA LYS A 154 10.21 -27.32 -8.14
C LYS A 154 10.58 -25.92 -7.64
N LEU A 155 9.60 -25.00 -7.69
CA LEU A 155 9.67 -23.68 -7.09
C LEU A 155 8.70 -23.61 -5.92
N GLU A 156 9.20 -23.17 -4.77
CA GLU A 156 8.39 -22.85 -3.60
C GLU A 156 8.57 -21.38 -3.23
N VAL A 157 7.56 -20.80 -2.58
CA VAL A 157 7.62 -19.44 -2.03
C VAL A 157 7.08 -19.45 -0.60
N LYS A 158 7.74 -18.76 0.30
CA LYS A 158 7.20 -18.39 1.60
C LYS A 158 6.78 -16.94 1.56
N VAL A 159 5.55 -16.67 1.94
CA VAL A 159 4.96 -15.34 1.93
C VAL A 159 4.38 -14.98 3.29
N HIS A 160 4.47 -13.70 3.64
CA HIS A 160 3.77 -13.11 4.77
C HIS A 160 2.56 -12.36 4.22
N ILE A 161 1.35 -12.82 4.55
CA ILE A 161 0.10 -12.23 4.08
C ILE A 161 -0.46 -11.34 5.19
N ILE A 162 -0.70 -10.08 4.84
CA ILE A 162 -1.29 -9.10 5.74
C ILE A 162 -2.74 -8.89 5.34
N THR A 163 -3.63 -9.01 6.30
CA THR A 163 -5.08 -8.85 6.12
C THR A 163 -5.62 -7.73 6.99
N GLY A 164 -6.75 -7.18 6.60
CA GLY A 164 -7.48 -6.18 7.36
C GLY A 164 -8.98 -6.36 7.25
N ALA A 165 -9.72 -5.80 8.22
CA ALA A 165 -11.18 -5.86 8.19
C ALA A 165 -11.73 -5.10 6.97
N VAL A 166 -12.57 -5.78 6.17
CA VAL A 166 -13.23 -5.22 4.98
C VAL A 166 -13.97 -3.93 5.31
N ALA A 167 -14.75 -3.92 6.41
CA ALA A 167 -15.52 -2.75 6.82
C ALA A 167 -14.63 -1.54 7.19
N ALA A 168 -13.46 -1.77 7.80
CA ALA A 168 -12.54 -0.70 8.15
C ALA A 168 -11.94 -0.05 6.89
N ALA A 169 -11.47 -0.85 5.94
CA ALA A 169 -10.96 -0.38 4.66
C ALA A 169 -12.05 0.39 3.87
N GLN A 170 -13.24 -0.18 3.75
CA GLN A 170 -14.36 0.45 3.06
C GLN A 170 -14.78 1.79 3.68
N ASN A 171 -14.75 1.94 5.01
CA ASN A 171 -15.10 3.19 5.67
C ASN A 171 -14.08 4.30 5.38
N ILE A 172 -12.78 3.98 5.34
CA ILE A 172 -11.74 4.94 4.94
C ILE A 172 -11.96 5.36 3.48
N ILE A 173 -12.06 4.40 2.57
CA ILE A 173 -12.31 4.65 1.14
C ILE A 173 -13.57 5.48 0.93
N LYS A 174 -14.65 5.19 1.67
CA LYS A 174 -15.90 5.94 1.61
C LYS A 174 -15.75 7.40 2.04
N CYS A 175 -14.97 7.66 3.10
CA CYS A 175 -14.68 9.04 3.53
C CYS A 175 -13.93 9.80 2.43
N ILE A 176 -12.90 9.18 1.83
CA ILE A 176 -12.09 9.78 0.77
C ILE A 176 -12.92 10.07 -0.49
N LYS A 177 -13.69 9.08 -0.95
CA LYS A 177 -14.57 9.24 -2.13
C LYS A 177 -15.64 10.32 -1.94
N ARG A 178 -16.17 10.46 -0.73
CA ARG A 178 -17.11 11.54 -0.42
C ARG A 178 -16.47 12.94 -0.39
N CYS A 179 -15.15 13.03 -0.27
CA CYS A 179 -14.41 14.27 -0.45
C CYS A 179 -14.11 14.58 -1.93
N GLY A 180 -14.58 13.75 -2.88
CA GLY A 180 -14.35 13.92 -4.31
C GLY A 180 -13.01 13.40 -4.79
N LEU A 181 -12.35 12.53 -4.01
CA LEU A 181 -11.07 11.92 -4.32
C LEU A 181 -11.23 10.43 -4.64
N ASP A 182 -10.38 9.91 -5.52
CA ASP A 182 -10.25 8.48 -5.77
C ASP A 182 -9.06 7.90 -4.99
N VAL A 183 -9.19 6.62 -4.60
CA VAL A 183 -8.12 5.90 -3.91
C VAL A 183 -7.40 5.02 -4.93
N THR A 184 -6.14 5.34 -5.19
CA THR A 184 -5.26 4.56 -6.07
C THR A 184 -4.90 3.24 -5.41
N GLU A 185 -4.47 3.29 -4.16
CA GLU A 185 -4.08 2.11 -3.40
C GLU A 185 -4.24 2.33 -1.89
N LEU A 186 -4.51 1.23 -1.18
CA LEU A 186 -4.58 1.18 0.28
C LEU A 186 -3.32 0.51 0.82
N VAL A 187 -2.46 1.27 1.49
CA VAL A 187 -1.15 0.82 1.94
C VAL A 187 -1.12 0.67 3.46
N LEU A 188 -0.49 -0.38 3.97
CA LEU A 188 -0.27 -0.56 5.40
C LEU A 188 0.70 0.52 5.92
N GLN A 189 0.24 1.37 6.85
CA GLN A 189 1.03 2.50 7.38
C GLN A 189 2.38 2.09 7.96
N PRO A 190 2.52 1.03 8.80
CA PRO A 190 3.82 0.58 9.27
C PRO A 190 4.79 0.20 8.15
N LEU A 191 4.30 -0.40 7.05
CA LEU A 191 5.13 -0.77 5.91
C LEU A 191 5.66 0.48 5.19
N ALA A 192 4.78 1.45 4.91
CA ALA A 192 5.16 2.73 4.32
C ALA A 192 6.14 3.51 5.22
N SER A 193 5.94 3.47 6.53
CA SER A 193 6.86 4.12 7.49
C SER A 193 8.21 3.43 7.53
N ALA A 194 8.25 2.09 7.49
CA ALA A 194 9.49 1.32 7.44
C ALA A 194 10.30 1.67 6.19
N GLU A 195 9.67 1.69 5.02
CA GLU A 195 10.31 2.04 3.75
C GLU A 195 10.91 3.46 3.76
N ALA A 196 10.29 4.38 4.50
CA ALA A 196 10.75 5.77 4.57
C ALA A 196 11.92 6.01 5.55
N VAL A 197 12.12 5.15 6.56
CA VAL A 197 13.05 5.43 7.66
C VAL A 197 14.08 4.34 7.92
N LEU A 198 13.84 3.10 7.48
CA LEU A 198 14.79 2.00 7.66
C LEU A 198 15.81 1.99 6.52
N THR A 199 17.02 1.59 6.83
CA THR A 199 18.06 1.33 5.84
C THR A 199 17.96 -0.11 5.35
N LYS A 200 18.63 -0.44 4.24
CA LYS A 200 18.61 -1.80 3.67
C LYS A 200 19.18 -2.88 4.59
N ASP A 201 19.91 -2.49 5.61
CA ASP A 201 20.55 -3.40 6.58
C ASP A 201 19.73 -3.58 7.87
N GLU A 202 18.59 -2.88 8.00
CA GLU A 202 17.65 -2.96 9.12
C GLU A 202 16.35 -3.69 8.73
#